data_8ca54f5536c2e49f8addbb0b43f5cf81
#
_entry.id   8ca54f5536c2e49f8addbb0b43f5cf81
#
_cell.length_a   1.000
_cell.length_b   1.000
_cell.length_c   1.000
_cell.angle_alpha   90.00
_cell.angle_beta   90.00
_cell.angle_gamma   90.00
#
_symmetry.space_group_name_H-M   'P 1'
#
loop_
_entity.id
_entity.type
_entity.pdbx_description
1 polymer ?
#
loop_
_entity_poly.entity_id
_entity_poly.type
_entity_poly.pdbx_seq_one_letter_code
_entity_poly.pdbx_strand_id
1 'polypeptide(L)' 'MPKLKESEGQQKDRLTRAYIAKNMTLYNLTDEQVAVSLRCTKRTFQNKKKRPETFTLGELRKLCAAIKLSDEEKIMLV' A
#
# COMPACT_ATOMS: atom_id res chain seq x y z
N MET A 1 -24.68 -3.27 22.13
CA MET A 1 -24.57 -3.52 20.71
C MET A 1 -23.26 -4.25 20.43
N PRO A 2 -23.30 -5.34 19.70
CA PRO A 2 -22.06 -6.04 19.42
C PRO A 2 -21.16 -5.16 18.55
N LYS A 3 -19.88 -5.23 18.80
CA LYS A 3 -18.90 -4.52 18.02
C LYS A 3 -18.87 -5.10 16.61
N LEU A 4 -19.01 -4.26 15.61
CA LEU A 4 -18.95 -4.70 14.23
C LEU A 4 -17.55 -5.17 13.89
N LYS A 5 -17.48 -6.32 13.24
CA LYS A 5 -16.21 -6.79 12.69
C LYS A 5 -15.88 -5.95 11.47
N GLU A 6 -14.59 -5.70 11.28
CA GLU A 6 -14.14 -5.07 10.05
C GLU A 6 -14.43 -6.00 8.88
N SER A 7 -14.80 -5.42 7.74
CA SER A 7 -14.94 -6.18 6.51
C SER A 7 -13.56 -6.65 6.05
N GLU A 8 -13.53 -7.67 5.19
CA GLU A 8 -12.28 -8.14 4.59
C GLU A 8 -11.56 -7.02 3.86
N GLY A 9 -12.30 -6.15 3.17
CA GLY A 9 -11.72 -5.00 2.50
C GLY A 9 -11.03 -4.05 3.46
N GLN A 10 -11.65 -3.77 4.60
CA GLN A 10 -11.07 -2.89 5.62
C GLN A 10 -9.81 -3.49 6.24
N GLN A 11 -9.80 -4.79 6.51
CA GLN A 11 -8.63 -5.48 7.02
C GLN A 11 -7.49 -5.45 6.01
N LYS A 12 -7.80 -5.69 4.74
CA LYS A 12 -6.83 -5.66 3.67
C LYS A 12 -6.24 -4.27 3.50
N ASP A 13 -7.06 -3.24 3.56
CA ASP A 13 -6.61 -1.86 3.47
C ASP A 13 -5.69 -1.49 4.61
N ARG A 14 -6.02 -1.94 5.82
CA ARG A 14 -5.17 -1.70 6.98
C ARG A 14 -3.82 -2.39 6.83
N LEU A 15 -3.82 -3.63 6.37
CA LEU A 15 -2.59 -4.37 6.11
C LEU A 15 -1.74 -3.67 5.05
N THR A 16 -2.37 -3.22 3.98
CA THR A 16 -1.68 -2.50 2.90
C THR A 16 -0.99 -1.25 3.45
N ARG A 17 -1.69 -0.45 4.23
CA ARG A 17 -1.11 0.75 4.84
C ARG A 17 0.05 0.41 5.76
N ALA A 18 -0.10 -0.64 6.57
CA ALA A 18 0.94 -1.07 7.49
C ALA A 18 2.20 -1.53 6.75
N TYR A 19 2.05 -2.31 5.70
CA TYR A 19 3.18 -2.77 4.91
C TYR A 19 3.87 -1.62 4.17
N ILE A 20 3.10 -0.67 3.64
CA ILE A 20 3.67 0.51 3.00
C ILE A 20 4.53 1.28 4.00
N ALA A 21 3.98 1.59 5.16
CA ALA A 21 4.68 2.34 6.19
C ALA A 21 5.93 1.61 6.67
N LYS A 22 5.80 0.31 6.95
CA LYS A 22 6.89 -0.51 7.43
C LYS A 22 8.06 -0.54 6.44
N ASN A 23 7.75 -0.83 5.18
CA ASN A 23 8.79 -0.98 4.18
C ASN A 23 9.40 0.35 3.76
N MET A 24 8.61 1.41 3.70
CA MET A 24 9.16 2.73 3.43
C MET A 24 10.15 3.15 4.52
N THR A 25 9.83 2.87 5.77
CA THR A 25 10.73 3.14 6.89
C THR A 25 11.96 2.24 6.84
N LEU A 26 11.75 0.95 6.60
CA LEU A 26 12.82 -0.03 6.59
C LEU A 26 13.87 0.26 5.50
N TYR A 27 13.42 0.66 4.32
CA TYR A 27 14.29 0.92 3.18
C TYR A 27 14.54 2.40 2.94
N ASN A 28 14.11 3.26 3.85
CA ASN A 28 14.33 4.71 3.76
C ASN A 28 13.77 5.31 2.48
N LEU A 29 12.58 4.87 2.08
CA LEU A 29 11.92 5.34 0.87
C LEU A 29 11.08 6.57 1.17
N THR A 30 11.10 7.54 0.26
CA THR A 30 10.24 8.72 0.37
C THR A 30 8.98 8.55 -0.49
N ASP A 31 7.95 9.32 -0.16
CA ASP A 31 6.72 9.34 -0.96
C ASP A 31 7.02 9.70 -2.42
N GLU A 32 7.95 10.62 -2.63
CA GLU A 32 8.35 11.04 -3.96
C GLU A 32 8.98 9.90 -4.75
N GLN A 33 9.88 9.14 -4.12
CA GLN A 33 10.53 8.01 -4.79
C GLN A 33 9.52 6.94 -5.19
N VAL A 34 8.59 6.63 -4.31
CA VAL A 34 7.56 5.63 -4.60
C VAL A 34 6.60 6.15 -5.67
N ALA A 35 6.24 7.44 -5.60
CA ALA A 35 5.37 8.04 -6.62
C ALA A 35 5.99 7.96 -8.01
N VAL A 36 7.28 8.23 -8.14
CA VAL A 36 8.01 8.10 -9.40
C VAL A 36 7.93 6.66 -9.92
N SER A 37 8.13 5.69 -9.04
CA SER A 37 8.02 4.27 -9.40
C SER A 37 6.62 3.89 -9.88
N LEU A 38 5.61 4.53 -9.34
CA LEU A 38 4.21 4.31 -9.72
C LEU A 38 3.77 5.19 -10.89
N ARG A 39 4.67 6.06 -11.38
CA ARG A 39 4.39 7.01 -12.45
C ARG A 39 3.23 7.95 -12.13
N CYS A 40 3.18 8.41 -10.89
CA CYS A 40 2.19 9.37 -10.45
C CYS A 40 2.86 10.49 -9.67
N THR A 41 2.08 11.52 -9.31
CA THR A 41 2.60 12.60 -8.49
C THR A 41 2.69 12.17 -7.03
N LYS A 42 3.53 12.86 -6.27
CA LYS A 42 3.65 12.64 -4.83
C LYS A 42 2.29 12.75 -4.15
N ARG A 43 1.49 13.76 -4.51
CA ARG A 43 0.18 13.98 -3.94
C ARG A 43 -0.77 12.82 -4.24
N THR A 44 -0.76 12.33 -5.47
CA THR A 44 -1.58 11.19 -5.87
C THR A 44 -1.21 9.95 -5.05
N PHE A 45 0.08 9.69 -4.89
CA PHE A 45 0.53 8.57 -4.08
C PHE A 45 0.09 8.74 -2.62
N GLN A 46 0.25 9.93 -2.05
CA GLN A 46 -0.16 10.19 -0.66
C GLN A 46 -1.65 9.94 -0.47
N ASN A 47 -2.49 10.36 -1.41
CA ASN A 47 -3.92 10.12 -1.35
C ASN A 47 -4.25 8.63 -1.42
N LYS A 48 -3.61 7.91 -2.33
CA LYS A 48 -3.80 6.46 -2.47
C LYS A 48 -3.28 5.69 -1.27
N LYS A 49 -2.18 6.15 -0.69
CA LYS A 49 -1.62 5.53 0.52
C LYS A 49 -2.60 5.61 1.69
N LYS A 50 -3.34 6.71 1.80
CA LYS A 50 -4.37 6.86 2.82
C LYS A 50 -5.59 6.01 2.55
N ARG A 51 -5.88 5.77 1.28
CA ARG A 51 -7.03 4.97 0.82
C ARG A 51 -6.56 3.87 -0.13
N PRO A 52 -6.01 2.79 0.41
CA PRO A 52 -5.45 1.72 -0.42
C PRO A 52 -6.46 1.10 -1.40
N GLU A 53 -7.75 1.20 -1.10
CA GLU A 53 -8.79 0.71 -1.99
C GLU A 53 -8.82 1.44 -3.34
N THR A 54 -8.17 2.60 -3.43
CA THR A 54 -8.09 3.34 -4.69
C THR A 54 -6.98 2.83 -5.62
N PHE A 55 -6.09 1.97 -5.12
CA PHE A 55 -5.09 1.34 -5.99
C PHE A 55 -5.74 0.32 -6.91
N THR A 56 -5.38 0.37 -8.19
CA THR A 56 -5.72 -0.72 -9.10
C THR A 56 -4.79 -1.90 -8.86
N LEU A 57 -5.15 -3.07 -9.39
CA LEU A 57 -4.30 -4.25 -9.26
C LEU A 57 -2.90 -4.02 -9.85
N GLY A 58 -2.85 -3.37 -11.02
CA GLY A 58 -1.57 -3.03 -11.65
C GLY A 58 -0.73 -2.08 -10.79
N GLU A 59 -1.38 -1.09 -10.17
CA GLU A 59 -0.71 -0.16 -9.26
C GLU A 59 -0.20 -0.87 -8.01
N LEU A 60 -0.98 -1.79 -7.45
CA LEU A 60 -0.55 -2.59 -6.31
C LEU A 60 0.69 -3.42 -6.62
N ARG A 61 0.75 -4.00 -7.80
CA ARG A 61 1.92 -4.77 -8.24
C ARG A 61 3.16 -3.88 -8.32
N LYS A 62 3.01 -2.70 -8.92
CA LYS A 62 4.10 -1.72 -8.99
C LYS A 62 4.52 -1.25 -7.61
N LEU A 63 3.55 -1.02 -6.74
CA LEU A 63 3.81 -0.62 -5.37
C LEU A 63 4.61 -1.69 -4.62
N CYS A 64 4.19 -2.95 -4.75
CA CYS A 64 4.89 -4.05 -4.10
C CYS A 64 6.36 -4.12 -4.53
N ALA A 65 6.62 -3.91 -5.82
CA ALA A 65 7.99 -3.87 -6.34
C ALA A 65 8.74 -2.64 -5.80
N ALA A 66 8.09 -1.48 -5.76
CA ALA A 66 8.71 -0.23 -5.33
C ALA A 66 9.12 -0.27 -3.87
N ILE A 67 8.29 -0.85 -3.01
CA ILE A 67 8.58 -0.95 -1.57
C ILE A 67 9.21 -2.28 -1.18
N LYS A 68 9.60 -3.07 -2.15
CA LYS A 68 10.35 -4.32 -1.96
C LYS A 68 9.64 -5.33 -1.05
N LEU A 69 8.33 -5.51 -1.27
CA LEU A 69 7.59 -6.54 -0.55
C LEU A 69 8.06 -7.92 -0.96
N SER A 70 8.13 -8.84 0.01
CA SER A 70 8.40 -10.24 -0.26
C SER A 70 7.19 -10.87 -0.97
N ASP A 71 7.41 -12.03 -1.60
CA ASP A 71 6.33 -12.75 -2.27
C ASP A 71 5.20 -13.11 -1.30
N GLU A 72 5.55 -13.49 -0.08
CA GLU A 72 4.58 -13.80 0.96
C GLU A 72 3.71 -12.59 1.29
N GLU A 73 4.33 -11.42 1.40
CA GLU A 73 3.61 -10.19 1.68
C GLU A 73 2.74 -9.76 0.49
N LYS A 74 3.22 -9.97 -0.74
CA LYS A 74 2.43 -9.69 -1.95
C LYS A 74 1.14 -10.49 -1.97
N ILE A 75 1.20 -11.75 -1.59
CA ILE A 75 0.02 -12.63 -1.56
C ILE A 75 -1.04 -12.07 -0.61
N MET A 76 -0.62 -11.45 0.48
CA MET A 76 -1.54 -10.87 1.45
C MET A 76 -2.26 -9.63 0.90
N LEU A 77 -1.67 -8.95 -0.09
CA LEU A 77 -2.21 -7.69 -0.62
C LEU A 77 -2.95 -7.82 -1.95
N VAL A 78 -2.71 -8.87 -2.70
CA VAL A 78 -3.31 -9.05 -4.03
C VAL A 78 -4.15 -10.30 -4.17
#